data_4ebf1237874f22dc7e661f032c6f7ad6
#
_entry.id   4ebf1237874f22dc7e661f032c6f7ad6
#
_cell.length_a   1.000
_cell.length_b   1.000
_cell.length_c   1.000
_cell.angle_alpha   90.00
_cell.angle_beta   90.00
_cell.angle_gamma   90.00
#
_symmetry.space_group_name_H-M   'P 1'
#
loop_
_entity.id
_entity.type
_entity.pdbx_description
1 polymer ?
#
loop_
_entity_poly.entity_id
_entity_poly.type
_entity_poly.pdbx_seq_one_letter_code
_entity_poly.pdbx_strand_id
1 'polypeptide(L)'
;MKTKIIFQRKLTPIAGIICLVLLLSSCLKDNTPNYAPPAALVSFFQASPDETALDLYFNNNKVNFGPISYGTGLDYFRAYAGLRTVNFYTYGVMNKVFSDTLTIKPNNVYSLFLTNKPNQPELVLLNDTISQPPANMASIRFVDLSPDAPHVDLVLNNNTEVANKAYKGVSSFLPVTGNTTYNIQVKQTGTSTVLATLNSITLNTNLVYTIIFSGLVSGTTSADQPAIYYVTNAYY
;
A
#
# COMPACT_ATOMS: atom_id res chain seq x y z
N MET A 1 -83.08 -55.18 2.24
CA MET A 1 -81.64 -55.02 2.64
C MET A 1 -80.99 -54.08 1.65
N LYS A 2 -80.68 -52.82 2.08
CA LYS A 2 -79.98 -51.81 1.25
C LYS A 2 -78.58 -51.69 1.77
N THR A 3 -77.58 -52.14 1.01
CA THR A 3 -76.16 -52.02 1.34
C THR A 3 -75.65 -50.63 0.93
N LYS A 4 -75.20 -49.81 1.90
CA LYS A 4 -74.53 -48.54 1.65
C LYS A 4 -73.05 -48.79 1.42
N ILE A 5 -72.56 -48.45 0.22
CA ILE A 5 -71.12 -48.41 -0.06
C ILE A 5 -70.58 -47.04 0.38
N ILE A 6 -69.68 -47.07 1.35
CA ILE A 6 -68.97 -45.86 1.80
C ILE A 6 -67.70 -45.70 0.96
N PHE A 7 -67.64 -44.64 0.13
CA PHE A 7 -66.49 -44.26 -0.65
C PHE A 7 -65.52 -43.41 0.19
N GLN A 8 -64.54 -44.05 0.76
CA GLN A 8 -63.48 -43.26 1.46
C GLN A 8 -62.52 -42.69 0.45
N ARG A 9 -62.56 -41.35 0.26
CA ARG A 9 -61.62 -40.58 -0.55
C ARG A 9 -60.31 -40.48 0.22
N LYS A 10 -59.25 -41.16 -0.26
CA LYS A 10 -57.88 -41.00 0.20
C LYS A 10 -57.31 -39.68 -0.34
N LEU A 11 -57.48 -38.56 0.42
CA LEU A 11 -57.00 -37.23 0.06
C LEU A 11 -55.71 -36.80 0.81
N THR A 12 -55.12 -37.69 1.59
CA THR A 12 -54.04 -37.41 2.51
C THR A 12 -52.61 -37.29 1.93
N PRO A 13 -52.19 -37.90 0.78
CA PRO A 13 -50.82 -37.74 0.33
C PRO A 13 -50.57 -36.42 -0.43
N ILE A 14 -51.57 -35.83 -1.07
CA ILE A 14 -51.40 -34.63 -1.92
C ILE A 14 -51.18 -33.38 -1.07
N ALA A 15 -51.85 -33.21 0.08
CA ALA A 15 -51.64 -32.09 0.98
C ALA A 15 -50.22 -32.07 1.60
N GLY A 16 -49.64 -33.23 1.89
CA GLY A 16 -48.28 -33.35 2.43
C GLY A 16 -47.17 -32.94 1.44
N ILE A 17 -47.36 -33.26 0.14
CA ILE A 17 -46.43 -32.91 -0.94
C ILE A 17 -46.46 -31.39 -1.22
N ILE A 18 -47.63 -30.77 -1.19
CA ILE A 18 -47.77 -29.32 -1.40
C ILE A 18 -47.11 -28.53 -0.26
N CYS A 19 -47.23 -28.97 1.01
CA CYS A 19 -46.51 -28.32 2.12
C CYS A 19 -44.99 -28.49 2.04
N LEU A 20 -44.48 -29.62 1.56
CA LEU A 20 -43.04 -29.85 1.41
C LEU A 20 -42.42 -29.00 0.30
N VAL A 21 -43.16 -28.75 -0.79
CA VAL A 21 -42.70 -27.84 -1.89
C VAL A 21 -42.67 -26.41 -1.48
N LEU A 22 -43.58 -25.97 -0.59
CA LEU A 22 -43.59 -24.59 -0.07
C LEU A 22 -42.47 -24.32 0.93
N LEU A 23 -41.90 -25.33 1.58
CA LEU A 23 -40.75 -25.20 2.48
C LEU A 23 -39.42 -25.07 1.72
N LEU A 24 -39.35 -25.50 0.45
CA LEU A 24 -38.15 -25.40 -0.36
C LEU A 24 -38.02 -24.07 -1.10
N SER A 25 -39.07 -23.24 -1.17
CA SER A 25 -39.02 -21.92 -1.80
C SER A 25 -38.47 -20.81 -0.92
N SER A 26 -38.01 -21.11 0.30
CA SER A 26 -37.42 -20.16 1.23
C SER A 26 -35.92 -19.90 1.01
N CYS A 27 -35.35 -20.28 -0.13
CA CYS A 27 -34.12 -19.66 -0.60
C CYS A 27 -34.48 -18.29 -1.19
N LEU A 28 -34.79 -17.34 -0.33
CA LEU A 28 -34.83 -15.93 -0.66
C LEU A 28 -33.43 -15.58 -1.20
N LYS A 29 -33.32 -15.45 -2.52
CA LYS A 29 -32.22 -14.77 -3.15
C LYS A 29 -32.21 -13.35 -2.57
N ASP A 30 -31.33 -13.08 -1.63
CA ASP A 30 -31.10 -11.74 -1.13
C ASP A 30 -30.71 -10.85 -2.32
N ASN A 31 -31.70 -10.15 -2.88
CA ASN A 31 -31.51 -9.12 -3.88
C ASN A 31 -31.07 -7.79 -3.22
N THR A 32 -30.47 -7.85 -2.03
CA THR A 32 -29.78 -6.68 -1.50
C THR A 32 -28.60 -6.40 -2.42
N PRO A 33 -28.53 -5.21 -3.04
CA PRO A 33 -27.37 -4.85 -3.84
C PRO A 33 -26.13 -5.03 -2.95
N ASN A 34 -25.25 -5.93 -3.36
CA ASN A 34 -24.01 -6.20 -2.62
C ASN A 34 -23.06 -5.01 -2.86
N TYR A 35 -23.35 -3.88 -2.20
CA TYR A 35 -22.47 -2.72 -2.24
C TYR A 35 -21.17 -3.11 -1.56
N ALA A 36 -20.13 -3.27 -2.36
CA ALA A 36 -18.79 -3.41 -1.82
C ALA A 36 -18.50 -2.23 -0.88
N PRO A 37 -18.01 -2.47 0.34
CA PRO A 37 -17.71 -1.38 1.26
C PRO A 37 -16.80 -0.33 0.61
N PRO A 38 -16.99 0.96 0.93
CA PRO A 38 -16.13 2.01 0.43
C PRO A 38 -14.66 1.70 0.75
N ALA A 39 -13.79 1.89 -0.24
CA ALA A 39 -12.38 1.52 -0.15
C ALA A 39 -11.48 2.60 -0.76
N ALA A 40 -10.21 2.52 -0.44
CA ALA A 40 -9.10 3.25 -1.03
C ALA A 40 -8.08 2.27 -1.61
N LEU A 41 -7.09 2.78 -2.32
CA LEU A 41 -5.90 2.06 -2.72
C LEU A 41 -4.75 2.46 -1.78
N VAL A 42 -4.00 1.48 -1.29
CA VAL A 42 -2.84 1.71 -0.41
C VAL A 42 -1.67 0.90 -0.96
N SER A 43 -0.54 1.55 -1.23
CA SER A 43 0.74 0.88 -1.42
C SER A 43 1.51 0.88 -0.11
N PHE A 44 2.46 -0.02 0.04
CA PHE A 44 3.32 -0.08 1.22
C PHE A 44 4.79 -0.19 0.82
N PHE A 45 5.68 0.50 1.55
CA PHE A 45 7.13 0.37 1.40
C PHE A 45 7.81 0.29 2.76
N GLN A 46 8.69 -0.71 2.91
CA GLN A 46 9.49 -0.93 4.12
C GLN A 46 10.78 -0.12 4.04
N ALA A 47 10.81 1.01 4.75
CA ALA A 47 11.92 1.95 4.81
C ALA A 47 12.64 1.98 6.17
N SER A 48 12.30 1.07 7.12
CA SER A 48 12.98 0.94 8.40
C SER A 48 14.24 0.07 8.23
N PRO A 49 15.44 0.63 8.32
CA PRO A 49 16.68 -0.13 8.19
C PRO A 49 16.84 -1.14 9.34
N ASP A 50 17.57 -2.22 9.12
CA ASP A 50 17.83 -3.33 10.07
C ASP A 50 16.57 -4.07 10.57
N GLU A 51 15.37 -3.72 10.05
CA GLU A 51 14.17 -4.45 10.42
C GLU A 51 14.15 -5.81 9.70
N THR A 52 13.73 -6.83 10.43
CA THR A 52 13.54 -8.17 9.87
C THR A 52 12.43 -8.15 8.81
N ALA A 53 12.40 -9.18 7.96
CA ALA A 53 11.29 -9.32 7.01
C ALA A 53 9.94 -9.39 7.73
N LEU A 54 8.93 -8.71 7.18
CA LEU A 54 7.66 -8.46 7.85
C LEU A 54 6.47 -9.13 7.15
N ASP A 55 5.48 -9.42 7.97
CA ASP A 55 4.08 -9.64 7.58
C ASP A 55 3.26 -8.40 7.94
N LEU A 56 2.51 -7.88 6.97
CA LEU A 56 1.63 -6.71 7.13
C LEU A 56 0.17 -7.15 7.20
N TYR A 57 -0.54 -6.63 8.21
CA TYR A 57 -1.97 -6.85 8.40
C TYR A 57 -2.72 -5.53 8.47
N PHE A 58 -3.82 -5.43 7.73
CA PHE A 58 -4.83 -4.40 7.93
C PHE A 58 -5.98 -5.00 8.73
N ASN A 59 -6.18 -4.52 9.96
CA ASN A 59 -6.96 -5.19 11.01
C ASN A 59 -6.45 -6.65 11.18
N ASN A 60 -7.30 -7.63 10.88
CA ASN A 60 -6.95 -9.05 11.02
C ASN A 60 -6.60 -9.71 9.66
N ASN A 61 -6.57 -8.95 8.56
CA ASN A 61 -6.32 -9.48 7.23
C ASN A 61 -4.86 -9.27 6.83
N LYS A 62 -4.13 -10.35 6.61
CA LYS A 62 -2.79 -10.32 6.02
C LYS A 62 -2.88 -9.84 4.57
N VAL A 63 -2.02 -8.89 4.18
CA VAL A 63 -2.04 -8.29 2.85
C VAL A 63 -0.89 -8.74 1.94
N ASN A 64 0.19 -9.24 2.51
CA ASN A 64 1.33 -9.77 1.73
C ASN A 64 1.33 -11.28 1.64
N PHE A 65 1.81 -11.83 0.52
CA PHE A 65 1.99 -13.26 0.30
C PHE A 65 3.43 -13.72 0.61
N GLY A 66 4.41 -12.88 0.33
CA GLY A 66 5.84 -13.11 0.59
C GLY A 66 6.38 -12.16 1.65
N PRO A 67 7.67 -12.34 2.05
CA PRO A 67 8.31 -11.45 3.01
C PRO A 67 8.42 -10.02 2.47
N ILE A 68 8.19 -9.04 3.33
CA ILE A 68 8.47 -7.63 3.03
C ILE A 68 9.77 -7.26 3.73
N SER A 69 10.85 -7.22 2.98
CA SER A 69 12.18 -6.86 3.49
C SER A 69 12.44 -5.36 3.39
N TYR A 70 13.43 -4.85 4.11
CA TYR A 70 13.92 -3.48 3.94
C TYR A 70 14.21 -3.17 2.46
N GLY A 71 13.78 -2.00 1.99
CA GLY A 71 13.93 -1.58 0.60
C GLY A 71 12.95 -2.23 -0.37
N THR A 72 11.96 -2.99 0.10
CA THR A 72 10.90 -3.59 -0.72
C THR A 72 9.51 -3.15 -0.28
N GLY A 73 8.50 -3.43 -1.08
CA GLY A 73 7.14 -3.01 -0.78
C GLY A 73 6.07 -3.84 -1.46
N LEU A 74 4.86 -3.34 -1.35
CA LEU A 74 3.66 -3.89 -1.99
C LEU A 74 3.07 -2.83 -2.92
N ASP A 75 2.68 -3.25 -4.11
CA ASP A 75 1.87 -2.46 -5.01
C ASP A 75 0.52 -2.11 -4.37
N TYR A 76 -0.24 -1.22 -5.00
CA TYR A 76 -1.52 -0.78 -4.49
C TYR A 76 -2.49 -1.95 -4.30
N PHE A 77 -2.92 -2.13 -3.07
CA PHE A 77 -3.98 -3.06 -2.68
C PHE A 77 -5.21 -2.29 -2.17
N ARG A 78 -6.35 -2.96 -2.21
CA ARG A 78 -7.61 -2.36 -1.75
C ARG A 78 -7.71 -2.41 -0.22
N ALA A 79 -7.83 -1.25 0.42
CA ALA A 79 -8.09 -1.10 1.85
C ALA A 79 -9.46 -0.48 2.08
N TYR A 80 -10.28 -1.08 2.95
CA TYR A 80 -11.59 -0.50 3.29
C TYR A 80 -11.43 0.81 4.05
N ALA A 81 -12.33 1.77 3.80
CA ALA A 81 -12.33 3.06 4.45
C ALA A 81 -12.67 2.98 5.95
N GLY A 82 -12.32 4.03 6.69
CA GLY A 82 -12.50 4.16 8.13
C GLY A 82 -11.21 4.01 8.93
N LEU A 83 -11.34 3.91 10.23
CA LEU A 83 -10.21 3.65 11.13
C LEU A 83 -9.73 2.21 10.94
N ARG A 84 -8.44 2.03 10.67
CA ARG A 84 -7.81 0.73 10.41
C ARG A 84 -6.60 0.54 11.31
N THR A 85 -6.55 -0.58 12.00
CA THR A 85 -5.34 -0.99 12.71
C THR A 85 -4.39 -1.62 11.71
N VAL A 86 -3.14 -1.15 11.68
CA VAL A 86 -2.06 -1.70 10.88
C VAL A 86 -1.12 -2.41 11.82
N ASN A 87 -0.92 -3.70 11.60
CA ASN A 87 -0.04 -4.52 12.43
C ASN A 87 1.09 -5.10 11.60
N PHE A 88 2.27 -5.08 12.15
CA PHE A 88 3.46 -5.70 11.59
C PHE A 88 3.91 -6.85 12.49
N TYR A 89 4.18 -7.98 11.87
CA TYR A 89 4.72 -9.16 12.52
C TYR A 89 6.00 -9.59 11.82
N THR A 90 6.89 -10.23 12.52
CA THR A 90 8.02 -10.93 11.89
C THR A 90 7.47 -11.95 10.88
N TYR A 91 8.01 -11.96 9.67
CA TYR A 91 7.53 -12.82 8.59
C TYR A 91 7.47 -14.30 9.01
N GLY A 92 6.31 -14.91 8.77
CA GLY A 92 6.07 -16.33 9.04
C GLY A 92 5.89 -16.70 10.51
N VAL A 93 5.96 -15.72 11.43
CA VAL A 93 5.72 -15.95 12.87
C VAL A 93 4.83 -14.86 13.44
N MET A 94 3.97 -15.21 14.41
CA MET A 94 3.02 -14.26 15.03
C MET A 94 3.68 -13.45 16.16
N ASN A 95 4.92 -12.99 15.91
CA ASN A 95 5.61 -12.06 16.81
C ASN A 95 5.36 -10.63 16.31
N LYS A 96 4.56 -9.87 17.07
CA LYS A 96 4.21 -8.50 16.72
C LYS A 96 5.40 -7.57 16.93
N VAL A 97 5.81 -6.91 15.84
CA VAL A 97 6.90 -5.92 15.84
C VAL A 97 6.36 -4.53 16.15
N PHE A 98 5.25 -4.15 15.49
CA PHE A 98 4.70 -2.81 15.60
C PHE A 98 3.20 -2.80 15.31
N SER A 99 2.49 -1.83 15.86
CA SER A 99 1.05 -1.63 15.61
C SER A 99 0.70 -0.16 15.72
N ASP A 100 -0.10 0.34 14.76
CA ASP A 100 -0.64 1.69 14.78
C ASP A 100 -2.03 1.73 14.12
N THR A 101 -2.69 2.89 14.16
CA THR A 101 -3.99 3.08 13.54
C THR A 101 -3.96 4.20 12.51
N LEU A 102 -4.61 3.97 11.37
CA LEU A 102 -4.71 4.93 10.27
C LEU A 102 -6.17 5.18 9.94
N THR A 103 -6.50 6.43 9.57
CA THR A 103 -7.80 6.76 9.00
C THR A 103 -7.71 6.76 7.48
N ILE A 104 -8.39 5.81 6.85
CA ILE A 104 -8.45 5.67 5.38
C ILE A 104 -9.75 6.30 4.89
N LYS A 105 -9.65 7.32 4.02
CA LYS A 105 -10.82 7.92 3.35
C LYS A 105 -11.14 7.14 2.07
N PRO A 106 -12.43 6.95 1.74
CA PRO A 106 -12.80 6.24 0.52
C PRO A 106 -12.35 7.01 -0.73
N ASN A 107 -12.12 6.27 -1.82
CA ASN A 107 -11.72 6.79 -3.13
C ASN A 107 -10.39 7.55 -3.16
N ASN A 108 -9.60 7.48 -2.09
CA ASN A 108 -8.24 8.05 -2.07
C ASN A 108 -7.21 6.98 -2.44
N VAL A 109 -6.04 7.47 -2.84
CA VAL A 109 -4.85 6.66 -3.10
C VAL A 109 -3.78 7.06 -2.08
N TYR A 110 -3.13 6.09 -1.46
CA TYR A 110 -2.16 6.33 -0.41
C TYR A 110 -0.87 5.54 -0.62
N SER A 111 0.26 6.17 -0.31
CA SER A 111 1.52 5.48 -0.05
C SER A 111 1.76 5.42 1.45
N LEU A 112 1.92 4.21 1.98
CA LEU A 112 2.21 3.94 3.38
C LEU A 112 3.68 3.48 3.51
N PHE A 113 4.39 4.06 4.47
CA PHE A 113 5.79 3.72 4.75
C PHE A 113 5.95 3.32 6.21
N LEU A 114 6.68 2.24 6.45
CA LEU A 114 7.27 1.99 7.77
C LEU A 114 8.69 2.55 7.76
N THR A 115 9.03 3.42 8.70
CA THR A 115 10.30 4.13 8.75
C THR A 115 10.85 4.19 10.17
N ASN A 116 11.99 4.87 10.36
CA ASN A 116 12.76 4.96 11.59
C ASN A 116 13.45 3.62 11.97
N LYS A 117 14.09 3.57 13.11
CA LYS A 117 14.81 2.38 13.60
C LYS A 117 13.85 1.34 14.16
N PRO A 118 14.21 0.02 14.17
CA PRO A 118 13.33 -1.03 14.67
C PRO A 118 12.85 -0.87 16.11
N ASN A 119 13.63 -0.18 16.96
CA ASN A 119 13.24 0.11 18.33
C ASN A 119 12.31 1.33 18.50
N GLN A 120 12.10 2.08 17.42
CA GLN A 120 11.24 3.26 17.37
C GLN A 120 10.52 3.38 16.01
N PRO A 121 9.83 2.33 15.56
CA PRO A 121 9.22 2.33 14.24
C PRO A 121 8.09 3.37 14.15
N GLU A 122 7.93 3.97 12.97
CA GLU A 122 6.93 5.00 12.69
C GLU A 122 6.24 4.72 11.36
N LEU A 123 4.94 5.09 11.27
CA LEU A 123 4.22 5.08 10.01
C LEU A 123 4.14 6.50 9.42
N VAL A 124 4.36 6.56 8.12
CA VAL A 124 4.10 7.75 7.30
C VAL A 124 3.07 7.39 6.25
N LEU A 125 1.91 8.05 6.29
CA LEU A 125 0.83 7.89 5.32
C LEU A 125 0.75 9.14 4.45
N LEU A 126 1.03 9.01 3.16
CA LEU A 126 0.91 10.08 2.18
C LEU A 126 -0.35 9.88 1.34
N ASN A 127 -1.13 10.95 1.17
CA ASN A 127 -2.22 10.94 0.20
C ASN A 127 -1.61 11.26 -1.18
N ASP A 128 -1.81 10.35 -2.14
CA ASP A 128 -1.21 10.43 -3.47
C ASP A 128 -2.14 11.21 -4.41
N THR A 129 -1.78 12.47 -4.67
CA THR A 129 -2.42 13.30 -5.71
C THR A 129 -1.77 13.02 -7.07
N ILE A 130 -2.03 11.84 -7.62
CA ILE A 130 -1.41 11.39 -8.86
C ILE A 130 -2.19 11.98 -10.05
N SER A 131 -1.46 12.56 -11.00
CA SER A 131 -1.99 13.02 -12.28
C SER A 131 -1.11 12.55 -13.42
N GLN A 132 -1.67 12.46 -14.62
CA GLN A 132 -0.91 12.11 -15.81
C GLN A 132 0.23 13.11 -16.03
N PRO A 133 1.46 12.65 -16.25
CA PRO A 133 2.57 13.51 -16.63
C PRO A 133 2.31 14.25 -17.96
N PRO A 134 2.89 15.44 -18.17
CA PRO A 134 2.88 16.08 -19.50
C PRO A 134 3.49 15.18 -20.58
N ALA A 135 3.16 15.46 -21.84
CA ALA A 135 3.71 14.70 -22.98
C ALA A 135 5.24 14.62 -22.95
N ASN A 136 5.78 13.42 -23.18
CA ASN A 136 7.22 13.10 -23.15
C ASN A 136 7.89 13.25 -21.75
N MET A 137 7.10 13.40 -20.69
CA MET A 137 7.60 13.53 -19.32
C MET A 137 7.28 12.28 -18.49
N ALA A 138 8.08 12.06 -17.46
CA ALA A 138 7.74 11.32 -16.25
C ALA A 138 7.37 12.33 -15.14
N SER A 139 6.73 11.86 -14.09
CA SER A 139 6.58 12.63 -12.85
C SER A 139 7.30 11.93 -11.71
N ILE A 140 7.98 12.70 -10.88
CA ILE A 140 8.66 12.20 -9.69
C ILE A 140 8.17 12.94 -8.44
N ARG A 141 8.11 12.23 -7.34
CA ARG A 141 7.99 12.78 -5.98
C ARG A 141 9.17 12.28 -5.17
N PHE A 142 9.70 13.11 -4.29
CA PHE A 142 10.75 12.74 -3.35
C PHE A 142 10.21 12.65 -1.93
N VAL A 143 10.63 11.65 -1.17
CA VAL A 143 10.37 11.53 0.26
C VAL A 143 11.65 11.15 0.99
N ASP A 144 11.96 11.92 2.05
CA ASP A 144 13.05 11.64 2.97
C ASP A 144 12.54 10.82 4.16
N LEU A 145 13.01 9.58 4.28
CA LEU A 145 12.69 8.64 5.37
C LEU A 145 13.93 8.22 6.15
N SER A 146 15.04 8.98 6.05
CA SER A 146 16.26 8.75 6.81
C SER A 146 16.22 9.57 8.12
N PRO A 147 16.04 8.92 9.29
CA PRO A 147 15.71 9.63 10.53
C PRO A 147 16.85 10.45 11.14
N ASP A 148 18.08 10.16 10.77
CA ASP A 148 19.28 10.87 11.25
C ASP A 148 19.96 11.73 10.17
N ALA A 149 19.32 11.85 9.00
CA ALA A 149 19.84 12.69 7.93
C ALA A 149 19.72 14.18 8.31
N PRO A 150 20.70 15.01 7.91
CA PRO A 150 20.49 16.46 7.85
C PRO A 150 19.42 16.77 6.80
N HIS A 151 19.05 18.04 6.63
CA HIS A 151 18.24 18.41 5.48
C HIS A 151 18.93 18.01 4.18
N VAL A 152 18.15 17.50 3.23
CA VAL A 152 18.67 16.92 1.99
C VAL A 152 18.05 17.51 0.73
N ASP A 153 18.81 17.44 -0.35
CA ASP A 153 18.42 17.81 -1.71
C ASP A 153 18.41 16.54 -2.60
N LEU A 154 17.38 16.40 -3.44
CA LEU A 154 17.36 15.42 -4.52
C LEU A 154 17.98 16.03 -5.77
N VAL A 155 18.96 15.36 -6.34
CA VAL A 155 19.71 15.79 -7.52
C VAL A 155 19.63 14.73 -8.61
N LEU A 156 19.21 15.10 -9.80
CA LEU A 156 19.16 14.28 -11.00
C LEU A 156 20.15 14.84 -12.04
N ASN A 157 21.15 14.05 -12.44
CA ASN A 157 22.17 14.46 -13.42
C ASN A 157 22.76 15.86 -13.11
N ASN A 158 23.14 16.11 -11.86
CA ASN A 158 23.66 17.38 -11.32
C ASN A 158 22.65 18.55 -11.22
N ASN A 159 21.38 18.37 -11.58
CA ASN A 159 20.33 19.35 -11.37
C ASN A 159 19.61 19.08 -10.06
N THR A 160 19.49 20.07 -9.19
CA THR A 160 18.68 19.96 -7.98
C THR A 160 17.21 20.09 -8.32
N GLU A 161 16.46 18.98 -8.21
CA GLU A 161 15.03 18.92 -8.52
C GLU A 161 14.16 19.21 -7.29
N VAL A 162 14.62 18.78 -6.11
CA VAL A 162 13.94 19.04 -4.83
C VAL A 162 15.00 19.46 -3.82
N ALA A 163 14.76 20.55 -3.10
CA ALA A 163 15.68 21.07 -2.12
C ALA A 163 15.11 21.05 -0.71
N ASN A 164 16.01 20.97 0.28
CA ASN A 164 15.79 21.26 1.68
C ASN A 164 14.67 20.44 2.32
N LYS A 165 14.73 19.09 2.18
CA LYS A 165 13.81 18.17 2.85
C LYS A 165 14.43 17.65 4.14
N ALA A 166 13.65 17.74 5.22
CA ALA A 166 13.96 17.09 6.49
C ALA A 166 13.33 15.69 6.54
N TYR A 167 13.67 14.91 7.53
CA TYR A 167 13.02 13.64 7.82
C TYR A 167 11.48 13.72 7.76
N LYS A 168 10.84 12.80 7.06
CA LYS A 168 9.41 12.77 6.66
C LYS A 168 8.99 13.92 5.73
N GLY A 169 9.95 14.71 5.24
CA GLY A 169 9.69 15.72 4.24
C GLY A 169 9.35 15.10 2.89
N VAL A 170 8.32 15.64 2.24
CA VAL A 170 7.84 15.16 0.94
C VAL A 170 7.73 16.33 -0.05
N SER A 171 8.03 16.09 -1.32
CA SER A 171 7.75 17.03 -2.39
C SER A 171 6.36 16.79 -2.99
N SER A 172 5.84 17.77 -3.73
CA SER A 172 4.81 17.50 -4.74
C SER A 172 5.38 16.60 -5.84
N PHE A 173 4.51 16.02 -6.66
CA PHE A 173 4.92 15.44 -7.93
C PHE A 173 5.36 16.55 -8.89
N LEU A 174 6.51 16.38 -9.52
CA LEU A 174 7.08 17.33 -10.49
C LEU A 174 7.48 16.60 -11.77
N PRO A 175 7.34 17.24 -12.94
CA PRO A 175 7.69 16.61 -14.21
C PRO A 175 9.21 16.61 -14.41
N VAL A 176 9.73 15.50 -14.96
CA VAL A 176 11.10 15.36 -15.44
C VAL A 176 11.09 14.74 -16.84
N THR A 177 12.14 14.92 -17.63
CA THR A 177 12.20 14.34 -18.98
C THR A 177 12.05 12.83 -18.93
N GLY A 178 11.06 12.30 -19.65
CA GLY A 178 10.84 10.86 -19.74
C GLY A 178 11.82 10.17 -20.72
N ASN A 179 11.88 8.84 -20.66
CA ASN A 179 12.79 7.99 -21.43
C ASN A 179 14.26 8.43 -21.30
N THR A 180 14.61 9.00 -20.15
CA THR A 180 15.92 9.52 -19.84
C THR A 180 16.56 8.73 -18.72
N THR A 181 17.83 8.40 -18.86
CA THR A 181 18.61 7.74 -17.82
C THR A 181 19.22 8.78 -16.90
N TYR A 182 18.98 8.62 -15.61
CA TYR A 182 19.44 9.50 -14.57
C TYR A 182 20.41 8.83 -13.61
N ASN A 183 21.41 9.62 -13.17
CA ASN A 183 22.13 9.36 -11.95
C ASN A 183 21.48 10.20 -10.86
N ILE A 184 20.88 9.51 -9.89
CA ILE A 184 20.11 10.12 -8.81
C ILE A 184 21.00 10.20 -7.58
N GLN A 185 21.12 11.38 -7.00
CA GLN A 185 21.88 11.61 -5.76
C GLN A 185 21.02 12.29 -4.70
N VAL A 186 21.23 11.92 -3.46
CA VAL A 186 20.77 12.68 -2.31
C VAL A 186 21.99 13.35 -1.67
N LYS A 187 21.94 14.67 -1.54
CA LYS A 187 23.03 15.49 -1.00
C LYS A 187 22.56 16.21 0.27
N GLN A 188 23.49 16.46 1.17
CA GLN A 188 23.22 17.37 2.27
C GLN A 188 23.00 18.79 1.73
N THR A 189 21.88 19.39 2.10
CA THR A 189 21.47 20.74 1.65
C THR A 189 22.57 21.76 1.88
N GLY A 190 22.84 22.57 0.84
CA GLY A 190 23.84 23.65 0.89
C GLY A 190 25.28 23.18 0.84
N THR A 191 25.54 21.88 0.60
CA THR A 191 26.91 21.32 0.50
C THR A 191 27.07 20.46 -0.75
N SER A 192 28.31 20.02 -1.04
CA SER A 192 28.59 19.01 -2.07
C SER A 192 28.58 17.59 -1.54
N THR A 193 28.30 17.36 -0.26
CA THR A 193 28.33 16.03 0.37
C THR A 193 27.22 15.16 -0.16
N VAL A 194 27.59 14.05 -0.81
CA VAL A 194 26.66 13.04 -1.31
C VAL A 194 26.44 11.99 -0.21
N LEU A 195 25.17 11.78 0.18
CA LEU A 195 24.77 10.80 1.19
C LEU A 195 24.41 9.46 0.57
N ALA A 196 23.80 9.45 -0.62
CA ALA A 196 23.49 8.25 -1.37
C ALA A 196 23.48 8.51 -2.87
N THR A 197 23.71 7.45 -3.65
CA THR A 197 23.65 7.51 -5.12
C THR A 197 22.94 6.28 -5.67
N LEU A 198 22.08 6.48 -6.67
CA LEU A 198 21.43 5.43 -7.45
C LEU A 198 21.71 5.73 -8.92
N ASN A 199 22.52 4.88 -9.56
CA ASN A 199 23.04 5.11 -10.91
C ASN A 199 22.19 4.46 -12.00
N SER A 200 22.15 5.10 -13.16
CA SER A 200 21.65 4.54 -14.41
C SER A 200 20.19 4.09 -14.36
N ILE A 201 19.32 4.89 -13.74
CA ILE A 201 17.88 4.62 -13.68
C ILE A 201 17.17 5.34 -14.82
N THR A 202 16.48 4.58 -15.67
CA THR A 202 15.67 5.15 -16.74
C THR A 202 14.26 5.44 -16.21
N LEU A 203 13.88 6.72 -16.21
CA LEU A 203 12.52 7.15 -15.91
C LEU A 203 11.74 7.24 -17.24
N ASN A 204 10.76 6.36 -17.40
CA ASN A 204 9.99 6.25 -18.64
C ASN A 204 8.89 7.31 -18.72
N THR A 205 8.54 7.74 -19.92
CA THR A 205 7.40 8.64 -20.17
C THR A 205 6.09 8.04 -19.67
N ASN A 206 5.15 8.92 -19.29
CA ASN A 206 3.82 8.56 -18.81
C ASN A 206 3.82 7.74 -17.50
N LEU A 207 4.95 7.65 -16.80
CA LEU A 207 5.03 6.98 -15.50
C LEU A 207 5.23 8.00 -14.38
N VAL A 208 4.67 7.63 -13.20
CA VAL A 208 4.75 8.43 -11.98
C VAL A 208 5.52 7.63 -10.95
N TYR A 209 6.55 8.25 -10.37
CA TYR A 209 7.46 7.59 -9.46
C TYR A 209 7.54 8.32 -8.10
N THR A 210 7.73 7.55 -7.03
CA THR A 210 8.22 8.08 -5.76
C THR A 210 9.66 7.65 -5.57
N ILE A 211 10.57 8.62 -5.42
CA ILE A 211 11.98 8.42 -5.06
C ILE A 211 12.05 8.52 -3.53
N ILE A 212 12.62 7.50 -2.91
CA ILE A 212 12.65 7.31 -1.47
C ILE A 212 14.11 7.34 -1.03
N PHE A 213 14.45 8.20 -0.09
CA PHE A 213 15.71 8.17 0.63
C PHE A 213 15.50 7.58 2.01
N SER A 214 16.20 6.54 2.37
CA SER A 214 16.08 5.86 3.66
C SER A 214 17.40 5.27 4.12
N GLY A 215 17.44 4.68 5.29
CA GLY A 215 18.66 4.22 5.95
C GLY A 215 19.15 5.25 6.97
N LEU A 216 20.31 4.99 7.54
CA LEU A 216 20.93 5.84 8.55
C LEU A 216 22.21 6.46 8.00
N VAL A 217 22.35 7.78 8.08
CA VAL A 217 23.61 8.47 7.73
C VAL A 217 24.76 8.01 8.66
N SER A 218 24.42 7.67 9.90
CA SER A 218 25.34 7.06 10.85
C SER A 218 25.51 5.56 10.68
N GLY A 219 24.84 4.93 9.68
CA GLY A 219 24.84 3.51 9.43
C GLY A 219 26.22 2.99 9.06
N THR A 220 26.57 1.80 9.55
CA THR A 220 27.89 1.19 9.36
C THR A 220 27.85 -0.13 8.59
N THR A 221 26.66 -0.67 8.37
CA THR A 221 26.44 -1.94 7.66
C THR A 221 25.70 -1.71 6.35
N SER A 222 25.76 -2.64 5.43
CA SER A 222 24.99 -2.56 4.17
C SER A 222 23.48 -2.62 4.38
N ALA A 223 23.02 -3.06 5.56
CA ALA A 223 21.61 -3.17 5.91
C ALA A 223 21.04 -1.86 6.49
N ASP A 224 21.89 -0.97 6.99
CA ASP A 224 21.48 0.28 7.63
C ASP A 224 21.99 1.55 6.94
N GLN A 225 22.96 1.46 6.02
CA GLN A 225 23.49 2.61 5.29
C GLN A 225 22.43 3.35 4.47
N PRO A 226 22.63 4.67 4.21
CA PRO A 226 21.72 5.44 3.38
C PRO A 226 21.60 4.86 1.97
N ALA A 227 20.38 4.74 1.49
CA ALA A 227 20.09 4.22 0.16
C ALA A 227 18.94 5.00 -0.50
N ILE A 228 18.94 4.99 -1.84
CA ILE A 228 17.86 5.53 -2.66
C ILE A 228 17.10 4.37 -3.28
N TYR A 229 15.79 4.36 -3.09
CA TYR A 229 14.87 3.44 -3.74
C TYR A 229 13.90 4.23 -4.62
N TYR A 230 13.19 3.55 -5.51
CA TYR A 230 12.07 4.13 -6.22
C TYR A 230 10.95 3.11 -6.40
N VAL A 231 9.73 3.59 -6.42
CA VAL A 231 8.54 2.81 -6.72
C VAL A 231 7.74 3.50 -7.82
N THR A 232 7.07 2.73 -8.66
CA THR A 232 6.16 3.26 -9.67
C THR A 232 4.75 3.35 -9.07
N ASN A 233 4.21 4.58 -9.04
CA ASN A 233 2.88 4.83 -8.48
C ASN A 233 1.77 4.70 -9.52
N ALA A 234 2.02 5.04 -10.78
CA ALA A 234 1.03 4.98 -11.85
C ALA A 234 1.66 4.85 -13.23
N TYR A 235 0.87 4.31 -14.16
CA TYR A 235 1.14 4.15 -15.59
C TYR A 235 0.00 4.82 -16.37
N TYR A 236 0.30 5.59 -17.41
CA TYR A 236 -0.66 6.28 -18.27
C TYR A 236 -0.49 5.97 -19.74
#